data_7c06fb26c4ce7334ef05b110257d81b5
#
_entry.id   7c06fb26c4ce7334ef05b110257d81b5
#
_cell.length_a   1.000
_cell.length_b   1.000
_cell.length_c   1.000
_cell.angle_alpha   90.00
_cell.angle_beta   90.00
_cell.angle_gamma   90.00
#
_symmetry.space_group_name_H-M   'P 1'
#
loop_
_entity.id
_entity.type
_entity.pdbx_description
1 polymer ?
#
loop_
_entity_poly.entity_id
_entity_poly.type
_entity_poly.pdbx_seq_one_letter_code
_entity_poly.pdbx_strand_id
1 'polypeptide(L)'
;MPSPLISSCPIYLTSLDKDVIALAQDFVKYPSITPDDQGCLTHLAQLLKQKGWQTHIVICENVTNLYARIGTGGPHLCFAGHVDVVPTGPVEQWDHPPFQAEIHDGILFGRGIADMKGGIACFLSAINTFSLPKDASISILLTSDEEGDAINGTKRMVDWMQENNQNPDVFLIGEPTGNTVGSVVQIGRRGSLTGQLTVLGKQGHIAYPEHFDNPVTKVVACAHSLKNMLLDRAPDPDFEPSRLEFTSIDTGNTASNVIWGQCQGRFGIRFNTQQNAADLAEKVTTICRETAQTDPMIRISGDPFLINKSDSKDKNWLSCVHHGLRKTTRQSAQETTQGGITDGRFLTQLGPVLEVGLPEQTIHQVNEHVSVDDLHQLKSCYVNILETFFYGASADTQPE
;
A
#
# COMPACT_ATOMS: atom_id res chain seq x y z
N MET A 1 -13.26 34.13 6.23
CA MET A 1 -14.00 33.18 7.08
C MET A 1 -13.00 32.57 8.04
N PRO A 2 -13.28 32.44 9.34
CA PRO A 2 -12.33 31.85 10.27
C PRO A 2 -12.14 30.37 9.93
N SER A 3 -10.87 29.89 10.00
CA SER A 3 -10.48 28.48 9.86
C SER A 3 -11.36 27.59 10.75
N PRO A 4 -11.77 26.40 10.28
CA PRO A 4 -12.46 25.45 11.13
C PRO A 4 -11.54 25.10 12.31
N LEU A 5 -12.11 25.15 13.49
CA LEU A 5 -11.53 24.75 14.76
C LEU A 5 -10.83 23.39 14.61
N ILE A 6 -9.51 23.38 14.79
CA ILE A 6 -8.75 22.19 15.11
C ILE A 6 -9.35 21.71 16.45
N SER A 7 -10.28 20.76 16.38
CA SER A 7 -10.75 20.06 17.58
C SER A 7 -9.50 19.49 18.26
N SER A 8 -9.47 19.50 19.58
CA SER A 8 -8.34 19.09 20.41
C SER A 8 -8.08 17.58 20.28
N CYS A 9 -7.54 17.16 19.13
CA CYS A 9 -7.02 15.80 19.00
C CYS A 9 -5.85 15.62 19.97
N PRO A 10 -5.78 14.50 20.69
CA PRO A 10 -4.67 14.23 21.58
C PRO A 10 -3.34 14.25 20.81
N ILE A 11 -2.32 14.90 21.36
CA ILE A 11 -0.98 14.92 20.77
C ILE A 11 -0.20 13.76 21.38
N TYR A 12 0.03 12.70 20.58
CA TYR A 12 0.84 11.55 20.99
C TYR A 12 2.29 11.71 20.57
N LEU A 13 2.55 12.18 19.34
CA LEU A 13 3.87 12.52 18.83
C LEU A 13 4.37 13.81 19.48
N THR A 14 5.28 13.70 20.44
CA THR A 14 5.79 14.84 21.21
C THR A 14 7.26 15.20 20.91
N SER A 15 8.02 14.27 20.35
CA SER A 15 9.41 14.47 19.93
C SER A 15 9.81 13.39 18.92
N LEU A 16 10.68 13.75 17.98
CA LEU A 16 11.34 12.80 17.07
C LEU A 16 12.65 12.21 17.64
N ASP A 17 13.16 12.74 18.77
CA ASP A 17 14.39 12.24 19.41
C ASP A 17 14.18 11.01 20.28
N LYS A 18 13.00 10.41 20.20
CA LYS A 18 12.67 9.14 20.86
C LYS A 18 13.36 7.97 20.17
N ASP A 19 13.52 6.86 20.89
CA ASP A 19 13.88 5.60 20.26
C ASP A 19 12.77 5.09 19.33
N VAL A 20 13.10 4.09 18.52
CA VAL A 20 12.18 3.57 17.50
C VAL A 20 10.92 2.99 18.09
N ILE A 21 11.00 2.36 19.28
CA ILE A 21 9.84 1.74 19.95
C ILE A 21 8.87 2.83 20.41
N ALA A 22 9.38 3.85 21.07
CA ALA A 22 8.56 4.96 21.56
C ALA A 22 7.92 5.75 20.41
N LEU A 23 8.62 5.93 19.28
CA LEU A 23 8.04 6.51 18.07
C LEU A 23 6.93 5.64 17.50
N ALA A 24 7.15 4.34 17.39
CA ALA A 24 6.14 3.39 16.90
C ALA A 24 4.89 3.40 17.79
N GLN A 25 5.06 3.39 19.12
CA GLN A 25 3.96 3.51 20.07
C GLN A 25 3.19 4.82 19.91
N ASP A 26 3.88 5.95 19.70
CA ASP A 26 3.22 7.24 19.50
C ASP A 26 2.37 7.25 18.22
N PHE A 27 2.87 6.68 17.12
CA PHE A 27 2.11 6.57 15.86
C PHE A 27 0.88 5.66 16.01
N VAL A 28 1.01 4.51 16.67
CA VAL A 28 -0.10 3.58 16.87
C VAL A 28 -1.24 4.21 17.68
N LYS A 29 -0.94 5.08 18.62
CA LYS A 29 -1.95 5.77 19.45
C LYS A 29 -2.89 6.69 18.68
N TYR A 30 -2.55 7.11 17.46
CA TYR A 30 -3.49 7.81 16.59
C TYR A 30 -4.48 6.82 15.97
N PRO A 31 -5.79 6.88 16.30
CA PRO A 31 -6.81 6.00 15.71
C PRO A 31 -7.21 6.51 14.32
N SER A 32 -6.23 6.57 13.43
CA SER A 32 -6.31 7.15 12.10
C SER A 32 -6.96 6.18 11.09
N ILE A 33 -8.21 5.78 11.37
CA ILE A 33 -8.98 4.96 10.43
C ILE A 33 -9.24 5.77 9.17
N THR A 34 -8.85 5.16 8.01
CA THR A 34 -8.94 5.83 6.70
C THR A 34 -10.28 6.52 6.47
N PRO A 35 -10.33 7.75 5.96
CA PRO A 35 -9.24 8.62 5.54
C PRO A 35 -8.83 9.67 6.59
N ASP A 36 -9.22 9.54 7.86
CA ASP A 36 -8.97 10.51 8.92
C ASP A 36 -7.65 10.22 9.63
N ASP A 37 -6.66 11.13 9.52
CA ASP A 37 -5.34 10.99 10.16
C ASP A 37 -5.33 11.36 11.65
N GLN A 38 -6.44 11.83 12.22
CA GLN A 38 -6.57 12.27 13.61
C GLN A 38 -5.50 13.31 14.03
N GLY A 39 -5.04 14.12 13.07
CA GLY A 39 -4.03 15.16 13.28
C GLY A 39 -2.58 14.63 13.32
N CYS A 40 -2.35 13.36 13.07
CA CYS A 40 -1.03 12.73 13.09
C CYS A 40 -0.03 13.45 12.17
N LEU A 41 -0.41 13.69 10.91
CA LEU A 41 0.46 14.34 9.92
C LEU A 41 0.74 15.82 10.26
N THR A 42 -0.23 16.51 10.84
CA THR A 42 -0.04 17.89 11.29
C THR A 42 0.96 17.96 12.45
N HIS A 43 0.86 17.05 13.42
CA HIS A 43 1.82 16.98 14.53
C HIS A 43 3.21 16.61 14.05
N LEU A 44 3.31 15.62 13.16
CA LEU A 44 4.59 15.23 12.55
C LEU A 44 5.23 16.40 11.78
N ALA A 45 4.45 17.14 10.98
CA ALA A 45 4.94 18.31 10.24
C ALA A 45 5.53 19.38 11.16
N GLN A 46 4.90 19.63 12.32
CA GLN A 46 5.40 20.59 13.30
C GLN A 46 6.76 20.14 13.89
N LEU A 47 6.90 18.86 14.23
CA LEU A 47 8.15 18.32 14.76
C LEU A 47 9.28 18.33 13.72
N LEU A 48 8.99 17.94 12.47
CA LEU A 48 9.95 18.02 11.38
C LEU A 48 10.39 19.47 11.13
N LYS A 49 9.46 20.43 11.16
CA LYS A 49 9.77 21.85 11.01
C LYS A 49 10.70 22.36 12.11
N GLN A 50 10.50 21.92 13.37
CA GLN A 50 11.40 22.27 14.48
C GLN A 50 12.82 21.75 14.28
N LYS A 51 12.98 20.65 13.50
CA LYS A 51 14.28 20.08 13.12
C LYS A 51 14.84 20.64 11.79
N GLY A 52 14.26 21.72 11.28
CA GLY A 52 14.77 22.42 10.09
C GLY A 52 14.27 21.86 8.75
N TRP A 53 13.28 20.96 8.75
CA TRP A 53 12.66 20.49 7.52
C TRP A 53 11.71 21.55 6.95
N GLN A 54 11.66 21.63 5.63
CA GLN A 54 10.57 22.30 4.92
C GLN A 54 9.38 21.36 4.89
N THR A 55 8.22 21.79 5.35
CA THR A 55 7.03 20.96 5.48
C THR A 55 5.84 21.58 4.78
N HIS A 56 5.06 20.75 4.06
CA HIS A 56 3.85 21.13 3.35
C HIS A 56 2.74 20.14 3.71
N ILE A 57 1.69 20.66 4.35
CA ILE A 57 0.42 19.93 4.52
C ILE A 57 -0.45 20.27 3.32
N VAL A 58 -0.89 19.25 2.60
CA VAL A 58 -1.76 19.35 1.43
C VAL A 58 -3.04 18.60 1.73
N ILE A 59 -4.16 19.34 1.82
CA ILE A 59 -5.47 18.76 2.10
C ILE A 59 -6.24 18.65 0.78
N CYS A 60 -6.63 17.43 0.43
CA CYS A 60 -7.46 17.13 -0.72
C CYS A 60 -8.77 16.52 -0.24
N GLU A 61 -9.89 17.26 -0.37
CA GLU A 61 -11.16 16.88 0.22
C GLU A 61 -11.03 16.66 1.74
N ASN A 62 -11.22 15.44 2.20
CA ASN A 62 -11.09 15.02 3.61
C ASN A 62 -9.79 14.26 3.90
N VAL A 63 -8.84 14.24 2.97
CA VAL A 63 -7.56 13.54 3.09
C VAL A 63 -6.45 14.53 3.41
N THR A 64 -5.68 14.25 4.45
CA THR A 64 -4.48 15.01 4.81
C THR A 64 -3.25 14.32 4.22
N ASN A 65 -2.40 15.10 3.56
CA ASN A 65 -1.11 14.65 3.04
C ASN A 65 0.00 15.51 3.59
N LEU A 66 1.17 14.91 3.80
CA LEU A 66 2.39 15.60 4.22
C LEU A 66 3.51 15.36 3.22
N TYR A 67 4.11 16.44 2.72
CA TYR A 67 5.42 16.39 2.12
C TYR A 67 6.40 17.18 2.99
N ALA A 68 7.53 16.56 3.32
CA ALA A 68 8.58 17.22 4.10
C ALA A 68 9.95 16.94 3.46
N ARG A 69 10.84 17.96 3.41
CA ARG A 69 12.17 17.83 2.81
C ARG A 69 13.24 18.51 3.65
N ILE A 70 14.38 17.85 3.79
CA ILE A 70 15.62 18.44 4.31
C ILE A 70 16.72 18.33 3.24
N GLY A 71 17.58 19.36 3.16
CA GLY A 71 18.55 19.48 2.07
C GLY A 71 17.94 20.11 0.82
N THR A 72 18.79 20.50 -0.14
CA THR A 72 18.36 21.23 -1.34
C THR A 72 18.99 20.68 -2.63
N GLY A 73 19.94 19.76 -2.51
CA GLY A 73 20.67 19.18 -3.63
C GLY A 73 20.24 17.75 -3.97
N GLY A 74 21.07 17.09 -4.76
CA GLY A 74 21.00 15.66 -5.08
C GLY A 74 22.30 14.95 -4.71
N PRO A 75 22.27 13.64 -4.45
CA PRO A 75 21.13 12.75 -4.67
C PRO A 75 19.98 12.99 -3.69
N HIS A 76 18.75 12.68 -4.13
CA HIS A 76 17.53 12.90 -3.38
C HIS A 76 16.74 11.60 -3.24
N LEU A 77 16.60 11.11 -2.01
CA LEU A 77 15.77 9.96 -1.66
C LEU A 77 14.46 10.44 -1.03
N CYS A 78 13.34 9.89 -1.48
CA CYS A 78 12.03 10.07 -0.87
C CYS A 78 11.58 8.79 -0.18
N PHE A 79 11.27 8.87 1.11
CA PHE A 79 10.52 7.83 1.80
C PHE A 79 9.03 8.13 1.66
N ALA A 80 8.25 7.13 1.26
CA ALA A 80 6.81 7.27 1.12
C ALA A 80 6.06 6.23 1.94
N GLY A 81 4.80 6.55 2.30
CA GLY A 81 3.94 5.66 3.06
C GLY A 81 2.64 6.33 3.49
N HIS A 82 1.93 5.66 4.40
CA HIS A 82 0.64 6.11 4.90
C HIS A 82 0.54 6.01 6.43
N VAL A 83 -0.29 6.86 7.03
CA VAL A 83 -0.59 6.85 8.46
C VAL A 83 -2.00 6.36 8.77
N ASP A 84 -2.86 6.30 7.74
CA ASP A 84 -4.17 5.70 7.88
C ASP A 84 -4.10 4.20 8.04
N VAL A 85 -5.17 3.63 8.58
CA VAL A 85 -5.28 2.21 8.87
C VAL A 85 -6.67 1.70 8.51
N VAL A 86 -6.79 0.42 8.20
CA VAL A 86 -8.10 -0.23 8.06
C VAL A 86 -8.87 -0.25 9.38
N PRO A 87 -10.20 -0.39 9.37
CA PRO A 87 -11.00 -0.58 10.58
C PRO A 87 -10.46 -1.73 11.44
N THR A 88 -10.59 -1.58 12.76
CA THR A 88 -10.07 -2.57 13.72
C THR A 88 -10.80 -3.91 13.70
N GLY A 89 -12.01 -3.95 13.12
CA GLY A 89 -12.94 -5.04 13.37
C GLY A 89 -13.53 -4.96 14.80
N PRO A 90 -14.11 -6.05 15.32
CA PRO A 90 -14.69 -6.10 16.66
C PRO A 90 -13.61 -5.91 17.74
N VAL A 91 -13.66 -4.78 18.45
CA VAL A 91 -12.64 -4.43 19.47
C VAL A 91 -12.60 -5.43 20.63
N GLU A 92 -13.72 -6.07 20.91
CA GLU A 92 -13.84 -7.12 21.93
C GLU A 92 -13.07 -8.41 21.59
N GLN A 93 -12.60 -8.56 20.36
CA GLN A 93 -11.75 -9.69 19.95
C GLN A 93 -10.25 -9.39 20.09
N TRP A 94 -9.89 -8.15 20.44
CA TRP A 94 -8.51 -7.78 20.66
C TRP A 94 -8.10 -8.14 22.10
N ASP A 95 -7.01 -8.90 22.23
CA ASP A 95 -6.38 -9.19 23.52
C ASP A 95 -5.69 -7.93 24.09
N HIS A 96 -5.18 -7.08 23.20
CA HIS A 96 -4.56 -5.79 23.50
C HIS A 96 -5.26 -4.69 22.70
N PRO A 97 -5.82 -3.64 23.34
CA PRO A 97 -6.59 -2.60 22.63
C PRO A 97 -5.82 -1.99 21.45
N PRO A 98 -6.47 -1.86 20.27
CA PRO A 98 -5.78 -1.62 18.99
C PRO A 98 -5.00 -0.31 18.90
N PHE A 99 -5.28 0.67 19.78
CA PHE A 99 -4.62 1.97 19.77
C PHE A 99 -3.92 2.31 21.10
N GLN A 100 -3.65 1.32 21.96
CA GLN A 100 -2.88 1.55 23.20
C GLN A 100 -1.39 1.29 23.05
N ALA A 101 -0.98 0.61 21.97
CA ALA A 101 0.43 0.30 21.69
C ALA A 101 1.14 -0.42 22.85
N GLU A 102 0.51 -1.45 23.37
CA GLU A 102 1.04 -2.24 24.49
C GLU A 102 2.17 -3.15 24.03
N ILE A 103 3.13 -3.37 24.92
CA ILE A 103 4.23 -4.32 24.69
C ILE A 103 4.10 -5.44 25.70
N HIS A 104 4.01 -6.68 25.21
CA HIS A 104 4.00 -7.90 26.00
C HIS A 104 5.02 -8.90 25.43
N ASP A 105 5.88 -9.40 26.26
CA ASP A 105 6.91 -10.40 25.89
C ASP A 105 7.75 -10.01 24.66
N GLY A 106 8.06 -8.72 24.51
CA GLY A 106 8.85 -8.21 23.38
C GLY A 106 8.04 -8.04 22.08
N ILE A 107 6.71 -8.15 22.12
CA ILE A 107 5.81 -7.93 21.00
C ILE A 107 5.03 -6.63 21.23
N LEU A 108 5.04 -5.73 20.26
CA LEU A 108 4.26 -4.50 20.24
C LEU A 108 2.96 -4.73 19.46
N PHE A 109 1.83 -4.57 20.14
CA PHE A 109 0.50 -4.74 19.59
C PHE A 109 -0.13 -3.41 19.21
N GLY A 110 -0.84 -3.39 18.06
CA GLY A 110 -1.68 -2.27 17.68
C GLY A 110 -2.00 -2.22 16.20
N ARG A 111 -3.17 -1.69 15.86
CA ARG A 111 -3.60 -1.49 14.47
C ARG A 111 -2.67 -0.51 13.77
N GLY A 112 -2.14 -0.92 12.61
CA GLY A 112 -1.23 -0.13 11.80
C GLY A 112 0.23 -0.23 12.23
N ILE A 113 0.58 -1.05 13.24
CA ILE A 113 1.98 -1.18 13.64
C ILE A 113 2.82 -1.88 12.56
N ALA A 114 2.28 -2.91 11.93
CA ALA A 114 2.92 -3.58 10.81
C ALA A 114 2.68 -2.81 9.50
N ASP A 115 1.47 -2.29 9.30
CA ASP A 115 1.00 -1.64 8.07
C ASP A 115 0.48 -0.23 8.34
N MET A 116 1.31 0.87 8.16
CA MET A 116 2.77 0.79 8.04
C MET A 116 3.44 1.79 9.01
N LYS A 117 2.75 2.15 10.12
CA LYS A 117 3.25 3.14 11.11
C LYS A 117 4.60 2.76 11.72
N GLY A 118 4.82 1.46 11.94
CA GLY A 118 6.13 0.95 12.40
C GLY A 118 7.25 1.22 11.40
N GLY A 119 6.99 1.04 10.10
CA GLY A 119 7.92 1.40 9.03
C GLY A 119 8.29 2.88 9.03
N ILE A 120 7.29 3.77 9.21
CA ILE A 120 7.51 5.22 9.34
C ILE A 120 8.38 5.53 10.58
N ALA A 121 8.07 4.93 11.73
CA ALA A 121 8.84 5.12 12.95
C ALA A 121 10.31 4.66 12.79
N CYS A 122 10.53 3.53 12.11
CA CYS A 122 11.87 3.03 11.80
C CYS A 122 12.64 4.01 10.91
N PHE A 123 12.01 4.54 9.86
CA PHE A 123 12.66 5.49 8.96
C PHE A 123 12.99 6.81 9.68
N LEU A 124 12.05 7.39 10.42
CA LEU A 124 12.28 8.60 11.22
C LEU A 124 13.40 8.40 12.24
N SER A 125 13.44 7.26 12.91
CA SER A 125 14.52 6.92 13.85
C SER A 125 15.85 6.73 13.13
N ALA A 126 15.87 6.18 11.91
CA ALA A 126 17.07 6.02 11.10
C ALA A 126 17.66 7.37 10.70
N ILE A 127 16.86 8.30 10.17
CA ILE A 127 17.33 9.63 9.76
C ILE A 127 17.82 10.48 10.93
N ASN A 128 17.32 10.29 12.14
CA ASN A 128 17.83 10.99 13.33
C ASN A 128 19.28 10.61 13.69
N THR A 129 19.74 9.45 13.26
CA THR A 129 21.11 8.96 13.48
C THR A 129 22.00 9.11 12.25
N PHE A 130 21.42 9.51 11.12
CA PHE A 130 22.11 9.63 9.84
C PHE A 130 22.60 11.07 9.60
N SER A 131 23.83 11.20 9.13
CA SER A 131 24.39 12.50 8.73
C SER A 131 24.18 12.72 7.23
N LEU A 132 23.24 13.60 6.85
CA LEU A 132 23.00 13.89 5.45
C LEU A 132 24.18 14.68 4.82
N PRO A 133 24.72 14.28 3.65
CA PRO A 133 25.70 15.09 2.93
C PRO A 133 25.12 16.49 2.59
N LYS A 134 26.00 17.51 2.58
CA LYS A 134 25.57 18.91 2.40
C LYS A 134 24.80 19.17 1.11
N ASP A 135 25.19 18.48 0.04
CA ASP A 135 24.60 18.65 -1.30
C ASP A 135 23.48 17.64 -1.59
N ALA A 136 23.02 16.90 -0.61
CA ALA A 136 21.99 15.87 -0.75
C ALA A 136 20.64 16.32 -0.19
N SER A 137 19.60 15.52 -0.44
CA SER A 137 18.27 15.72 0.13
C SER A 137 17.62 14.41 0.55
N ILE A 138 16.82 14.47 1.61
CA ILE A 138 15.86 13.45 1.99
C ILE A 138 14.48 14.10 2.04
N SER A 139 13.47 13.44 1.50
CA SER A 139 12.08 13.84 1.68
C SER A 139 11.23 12.70 2.23
N ILE A 140 10.10 13.06 2.81
CA ILE A 140 9.08 12.17 3.34
C ILE A 140 7.76 12.58 2.71
N LEU A 141 7.06 11.63 2.13
CA LEU A 141 5.73 11.75 1.57
C LEU A 141 4.79 10.81 2.32
N LEU A 142 3.83 11.34 3.07
CA LEU A 142 2.86 10.53 3.81
C LEU A 142 1.43 10.96 3.48
N THR A 143 0.54 9.99 3.40
CA THR A 143 -0.90 10.19 3.14
C THR A 143 -1.77 9.59 4.23
N SER A 144 -3.05 9.96 4.24
CA SER A 144 -4.11 9.32 5.01
C SER A 144 -5.18 8.63 4.14
N ASP A 145 -4.86 8.23 2.89
CA ASP A 145 -5.80 7.63 1.93
C ASP A 145 -5.14 6.50 1.10
N GLU A 146 -4.29 5.67 1.70
CA GLU A 146 -3.79 4.46 1.05
C GLU A 146 -4.77 3.30 1.21
N GLU A 147 -5.25 3.08 2.41
CA GLU A 147 -6.17 2.00 2.82
C GLU A 147 -7.64 2.26 2.40
N GLY A 148 -7.91 3.43 1.85
CA GLY A 148 -9.22 3.87 1.40
C GLY A 148 -9.43 3.79 -0.11
N ASP A 149 -9.89 4.90 -0.67
CA ASP A 149 -10.15 5.01 -2.11
C ASP A 149 -8.89 5.29 -2.93
N ALA A 150 -7.82 5.75 -2.28
CA ALA A 150 -6.53 6.11 -2.89
C ALA A 150 -6.67 7.13 -4.06
N ILE A 151 -7.58 8.10 -3.88
CA ILE A 151 -7.88 9.12 -4.91
C ILE A 151 -7.28 10.47 -4.51
N ASN A 152 -7.39 10.83 -3.23
CA ASN A 152 -7.00 12.13 -2.70
C ASN A 152 -5.67 12.11 -1.93
N GLY A 153 -5.03 10.94 -1.84
CA GLY A 153 -3.73 10.69 -1.22
C GLY A 153 -2.55 10.87 -2.18
N THR A 154 -1.68 9.87 -2.22
CA THR A 154 -0.42 9.87 -2.99
C THR A 154 -0.61 10.25 -4.46
N LYS A 155 -1.72 9.86 -5.08
CA LYS A 155 -2.04 10.23 -6.46
C LYS A 155 -2.07 11.76 -6.64
N ARG A 156 -2.71 12.50 -5.73
CA ARG A 156 -2.74 13.97 -5.75
C ARG A 156 -1.40 14.58 -5.39
N MET A 157 -0.65 13.90 -4.53
CA MET A 157 0.67 14.35 -4.15
C MET A 157 1.68 14.23 -5.30
N VAL A 158 1.55 13.26 -6.20
CA VAL A 158 2.35 13.18 -7.43
C VAL A 158 2.14 14.44 -8.28
N ASP A 159 0.89 14.85 -8.52
CA ASP A 159 0.57 16.09 -9.24
C ASP A 159 1.20 17.29 -8.53
N TRP A 160 1.00 17.40 -7.20
CA TRP A 160 1.56 18.48 -6.39
C TRP A 160 3.10 18.51 -6.44
N MET A 161 3.76 17.35 -6.38
CA MET A 161 5.23 17.25 -6.47
C MET A 161 5.74 17.75 -7.82
N GLN A 162 5.08 17.40 -8.93
CA GLN A 162 5.43 17.88 -10.26
C GLN A 162 5.27 19.41 -10.36
N GLU A 163 4.14 19.96 -9.89
CA GLU A 163 3.86 21.40 -9.89
C GLU A 163 4.86 22.19 -9.04
N ASN A 164 5.38 21.58 -7.97
CA ASN A 164 6.32 22.21 -7.04
C ASN A 164 7.79 21.81 -7.28
N ASN A 165 8.10 21.19 -8.43
CA ASN A 165 9.45 20.75 -8.81
C ASN A 165 10.14 19.87 -7.77
N GLN A 166 9.35 19.00 -7.09
CA GLN A 166 9.87 18.01 -6.18
C GLN A 166 10.15 16.70 -6.94
N ASN A 167 11.42 16.51 -7.35
CA ASN A 167 11.84 15.39 -8.18
C ASN A 167 12.87 14.52 -7.45
N PRO A 168 12.45 13.58 -6.60
CA PRO A 168 13.35 12.62 -5.98
C PRO A 168 14.02 11.73 -7.04
N ASP A 169 15.24 11.30 -6.75
CA ASP A 169 15.92 10.33 -7.60
C ASP A 169 15.36 8.93 -7.45
N VAL A 170 14.98 8.57 -6.21
CA VAL A 170 14.48 7.23 -5.86
C VAL A 170 13.42 7.32 -4.78
N PHE A 171 12.57 6.29 -4.72
CA PHE A 171 11.56 6.12 -3.69
C PHE A 171 11.78 4.83 -2.91
N LEU A 172 11.70 4.92 -1.59
CA LEU A 172 11.63 3.80 -0.66
C LEU A 172 10.27 3.86 0.04
N ILE A 173 9.51 2.79 -0.03
CA ILE A 173 8.22 2.69 0.67
C ILE A 173 8.37 1.71 1.83
N GLY A 174 7.82 2.08 2.98
CA GLY A 174 7.91 1.28 4.21
C GLY A 174 6.81 0.23 4.36
N GLU A 175 6.15 -0.17 3.26
CA GLU A 175 5.12 -1.20 3.21
C GLU A 175 5.62 -2.55 3.75
N PRO A 176 4.77 -3.31 4.46
CA PRO A 176 5.14 -4.63 4.96
C PRO A 176 5.65 -5.56 3.86
N THR A 177 6.74 -6.27 4.11
CA THR A 177 7.37 -7.15 3.13
C THR A 177 7.88 -8.46 3.74
N GLY A 178 7.37 -9.58 3.23
CA GLY A 178 7.84 -10.92 3.59
C GLY A 178 7.55 -11.31 5.03
N ASN A 179 8.22 -12.36 5.49
CA ASN A 179 7.98 -12.97 6.79
C ASN A 179 8.99 -12.55 7.87
N THR A 180 10.12 -12.00 7.47
CA THR A 180 11.16 -11.48 8.36
C THR A 180 11.79 -10.25 7.73
N VAL A 181 12.21 -9.30 8.56
CA VAL A 181 12.82 -8.05 8.11
C VAL A 181 13.99 -8.31 7.16
N GLY A 182 13.93 -7.66 5.99
CA GLY A 182 14.99 -7.71 4.98
C GLY A 182 15.13 -9.03 4.23
N SER A 183 14.19 -9.99 4.42
CA SER A 183 14.16 -11.23 3.63
C SER A 183 13.66 -11.02 2.20
N VAL A 184 12.92 -9.95 1.96
CA VAL A 184 12.27 -9.63 0.69
C VAL A 184 12.48 -8.15 0.34
N VAL A 185 12.68 -7.87 -0.94
CA VAL A 185 12.52 -6.55 -1.57
C VAL A 185 11.37 -6.62 -2.55
N GLN A 186 10.38 -5.76 -2.37
CA GLN A 186 9.29 -5.62 -3.32
C GLN A 186 9.74 -4.74 -4.48
N ILE A 187 9.84 -5.34 -5.65
CA ILE A 187 10.37 -4.69 -6.86
C ILE A 187 9.28 -4.23 -7.84
N GLY A 188 8.04 -4.54 -7.52
CA GLY A 188 6.86 -4.23 -8.33
C GLY A 188 5.61 -4.82 -7.71
N ARG A 189 4.46 -4.47 -8.27
CA ARG A 189 3.14 -4.97 -7.83
C ARG A 189 2.27 -5.26 -9.03
N ARG A 190 1.38 -6.25 -8.90
CA ARG A 190 0.37 -6.56 -9.91
C ARG A 190 -0.67 -5.44 -9.97
N GLY A 191 -1.24 -5.23 -11.16
CA GLY A 191 -2.43 -4.41 -11.32
C GLY A 191 -3.67 -5.03 -10.69
N SER A 192 -4.65 -4.19 -10.40
CA SER A 192 -5.88 -4.61 -9.74
C SER A 192 -7.11 -3.96 -10.38
N LEU A 193 -8.08 -4.81 -10.68
CA LEU A 193 -9.40 -4.43 -11.15
C LEU A 193 -10.45 -5.24 -10.40
N THR A 194 -11.53 -4.59 -9.97
CA THR A 194 -12.70 -5.26 -9.40
C THR A 194 -13.93 -4.97 -10.24
N GLY A 195 -14.85 -5.91 -10.30
CA GLY A 195 -16.09 -5.75 -11.03
C GLY A 195 -17.28 -6.27 -10.26
N GLN A 196 -18.41 -5.59 -10.45
CA GLN A 196 -19.73 -6.02 -9.97
C GLN A 196 -20.69 -6.08 -11.15
N LEU A 197 -21.27 -7.25 -11.36
CA LEU A 197 -22.27 -7.52 -12.38
C LEU A 197 -23.63 -7.65 -11.70
N THR A 198 -24.61 -6.85 -12.12
CA THR A 198 -25.99 -6.97 -11.64
C THR A 198 -26.87 -7.31 -12.83
N VAL A 199 -27.40 -8.52 -12.87
CA VAL A 199 -28.26 -9.02 -13.93
C VAL A 199 -29.71 -9.03 -13.47
N LEU A 200 -30.56 -8.35 -14.23
CA LEU A 200 -32.00 -8.38 -14.04
C LEU A 200 -32.61 -9.49 -14.88
N GLY A 201 -33.64 -10.12 -14.33
CA GLY A 201 -34.47 -11.11 -14.97
C GLY A 201 -35.95 -10.90 -14.62
N LYS A 202 -36.73 -11.97 -14.68
CA LYS A 202 -38.14 -11.95 -14.30
C LYS A 202 -38.39 -13.05 -13.29
N GLN A 203 -38.90 -12.66 -12.12
CA GLN A 203 -39.28 -13.60 -11.07
C GLN A 203 -40.43 -14.50 -11.52
N GLY A 204 -40.37 -15.77 -11.11
CA GLY A 204 -41.45 -16.73 -11.37
C GLY A 204 -41.28 -18.04 -10.63
N HIS A 205 -42.29 -18.93 -10.75
CA HIS A 205 -42.21 -20.25 -10.15
C HIS A 205 -41.43 -21.19 -11.06
N ILE A 206 -40.46 -21.95 -10.49
CA ILE A 206 -39.53 -22.82 -11.23
C ILE A 206 -40.24 -23.84 -12.14
N ALA A 207 -41.46 -24.25 -11.83
CA ALA A 207 -42.25 -25.21 -12.63
C ALA A 207 -42.83 -24.61 -13.95
N TYR A 208 -42.73 -23.29 -14.15
CA TYR A 208 -43.34 -22.62 -15.31
C TYR A 208 -42.25 -21.80 -16.04
N PRO A 209 -41.40 -22.45 -16.85
CA PRO A 209 -40.26 -21.82 -17.49
C PRO A 209 -40.59 -20.65 -18.42
N GLU A 210 -41.82 -20.65 -18.99
CA GLU A 210 -42.32 -19.58 -19.84
C GLU A 210 -42.70 -18.29 -19.10
N HIS A 211 -42.76 -18.33 -17.75
CA HIS A 211 -43.22 -17.22 -16.95
C HIS A 211 -42.08 -16.47 -16.26
N PHE A 212 -40.81 -16.96 -16.31
CA PHE A 212 -39.67 -16.30 -15.72
C PHE A 212 -38.52 -16.08 -16.72
N ASP A 213 -37.59 -15.21 -16.34
CA ASP A 213 -36.26 -15.07 -16.96
C ASP A 213 -35.21 -15.18 -15.84
N ASN A 214 -34.41 -16.23 -15.88
CA ASN A 214 -33.51 -16.55 -14.78
C ASN A 214 -32.17 -15.80 -14.87
N PRO A 215 -31.94 -14.77 -14.03
CA PRO A 215 -30.68 -14.02 -14.06
C PRO A 215 -29.48 -14.83 -13.56
N VAL A 216 -29.69 -15.88 -12.74
CA VAL A 216 -28.60 -16.74 -12.25
C VAL A 216 -27.93 -17.45 -13.42
N THR A 217 -28.68 -17.99 -14.36
CA THR A 217 -28.15 -18.68 -15.55
C THR A 217 -27.26 -17.75 -16.37
N LYS A 218 -27.66 -16.48 -16.51
CA LYS A 218 -26.89 -15.47 -17.25
C LYS A 218 -25.59 -15.11 -16.51
N VAL A 219 -25.63 -14.94 -15.18
CA VAL A 219 -24.42 -14.67 -14.38
C VAL A 219 -23.46 -15.84 -14.41
N VAL A 220 -23.96 -17.08 -14.32
CA VAL A 220 -23.12 -18.29 -14.41
C VAL A 220 -22.45 -18.42 -15.78
N ALA A 221 -23.19 -18.15 -16.86
CA ALA A 221 -22.61 -18.16 -18.22
C ALA A 221 -21.54 -17.08 -18.37
N CYS A 222 -21.78 -15.87 -17.86
CA CYS A 222 -20.81 -14.78 -17.85
C CYS A 222 -19.58 -15.15 -17.03
N ALA A 223 -19.76 -15.69 -15.83
CA ALA A 223 -18.65 -16.13 -14.98
C ALA A 223 -17.78 -17.18 -15.66
N HIS A 224 -18.42 -18.16 -16.35
CA HIS A 224 -17.67 -19.16 -17.12
C HIS A 224 -16.84 -18.51 -18.24
N SER A 225 -17.43 -17.58 -19.00
CA SER A 225 -16.71 -16.89 -20.07
C SER A 225 -15.56 -16.03 -19.56
N LEU A 226 -15.76 -15.29 -18.46
CA LEU A 226 -14.72 -14.48 -17.82
C LEU A 226 -13.58 -15.34 -17.26
N LYS A 227 -13.88 -16.48 -16.63
CA LYS A 227 -12.84 -17.42 -16.11
C LYS A 227 -11.98 -18.04 -17.21
N ASN A 228 -12.54 -18.18 -18.41
CA ASN A 228 -11.83 -18.73 -19.58
C ASN A 228 -11.21 -17.65 -20.49
N MET A 229 -11.33 -16.37 -20.10
CA MET A 229 -10.69 -15.27 -20.82
C MET A 229 -9.16 -15.44 -20.76
N LEU A 230 -8.49 -15.34 -21.92
CA LEU A 230 -7.03 -15.34 -21.97
C LEU A 230 -6.49 -14.04 -21.39
N LEU A 231 -5.86 -14.12 -20.23
CA LEU A 231 -5.23 -12.98 -19.55
C LEU A 231 -3.78 -12.81 -19.99
N ASP A 232 -2.99 -13.88 -19.95
CA ASP A 232 -1.56 -13.84 -20.29
C ASP A 232 -1.27 -14.64 -21.54
N ARG A 233 -0.39 -14.14 -22.40
CA ARG A 233 0.04 -14.83 -23.63
C ARG A 233 1.22 -15.77 -23.40
N ALA A 234 2.03 -15.48 -22.37
CA ALA A 234 3.21 -16.24 -21.99
C ALA A 234 3.46 -16.11 -20.49
N PRO A 235 4.24 -17.02 -19.85
CA PRO A 235 4.73 -16.80 -18.49
C PRO A 235 5.54 -15.50 -18.39
N ASP A 236 5.36 -14.78 -17.29
CA ASP A 236 6.14 -13.58 -16.95
C ASP A 236 7.25 -13.99 -15.97
N PRO A 237 8.52 -13.58 -16.16
CA PRO A 237 9.62 -13.98 -15.27
C PRO A 237 9.53 -13.35 -13.88
N ASP A 238 8.91 -12.18 -13.75
CA ASP A 238 8.85 -11.42 -12.52
C ASP A 238 7.47 -11.44 -11.84
N PHE A 239 6.43 -11.93 -12.53
CA PHE A 239 5.06 -11.95 -12.02
C PHE A 239 4.43 -13.33 -12.04
N GLU A 240 3.59 -13.58 -11.05
CA GLU A 240 2.64 -14.69 -11.14
C GLU A 240 1.64 -14.47 -12.29
N PRO A 241 1.05 -15.55 -12.82
CA PRO A 241 0.01 -15.44 -13.84
C PRO A 241 -1.15 -14.55 -13.39
N SER A 242 -1.66 -13.77 -14.33
CA SER A 242 -2.88 -12.98 -14.13
C SER A 242 -4.07 -13.90 -13.84
N ARG A 243 -4.90 -13.50 -12.87
CA ARG A 243 -6.03 -14.32 -12.41
C ARG A 243 -7.28 -13.49 -12.21
N LEU A 244 -8.42 -14.03 -12.62
CA LEU A 244 -9.75 -13.56 -12.30
C LEU A 244 -10.41 -14.53 -11.32
N GLU A 245 -10.94 -14.02 -10.19
CA GLU A 245 -11.70 -14.81 -9.24
C GLU A 245 -13.03 -14.13 -8.91
N PHE A 246 -14.11 -14.92 -8.88
CA PHE A 246 -15.38 -14.48 -8.37
C PHE A 246 -15.36 -14.58 -6.84
N THR A 247 -15.73 -13.49 -6.17
CA THR A 247 -15.81 -13.43 -4.69
C THR A 247 -17.21 -13.72 -4.19
N SER A 248 -18.24 -13.48 -5.02
CA SER A 248 -19.62 -13.89 -4.72
C SER A 248 -20.47 -13.99 -5.98
N ILE A 249 -21.48 -14.88 -5.94
CA ILE A 249 -22.65 -14.89 -6.81
C ILE A 249 -23.84 -15.04 -5.88
N ASP A 250 -24.73 -14.05 -5.86
CA ASP A 250 -25.76 -13.94 -4.85
C ASP A 250 -27.07 -13.41 -5.44
N THR A 251 -28.18 -13.96 -4.94
CA THR A 251 -29.54 -13.52 -5.27
C THR A 251 -30.30 -13.03 -4.05
N GLY A 252 -29.85 -13.33 -2.83
CA GLY A 252 -30.61 -13.14 -1.59
C GLY A 252 -31.87 -14.02 -1.49
N ASN A 253 -32.03 -15.01 -2.38
CA ASN A 253 -33.21 -15.87 -2.44
C ASN A 253 -33.16 -17.00 -1.41
N THR A 254 -34.18 -17.11 -0.57
CA THR A 254 -34.33 -18.17 0.43
C THR A 254 -35.37 -19.23 0.06
N ALA A 255 -36.12 -19.02 -1.04
CA ALA A 255 -37.18 -19.91 -1.47
C ALA A 255 -36.66 -20.91 -2.52
N SER A 256 -36.97 -22.21 -2.33
CA SER A 256 -36.50 -23.28 -3.21
C SER A 256 -37.25 -23.40 -4.54
N ASN A 257 -38.46 -22.87 -4.64
CA ASN A 257 -39.37 -22.99 -5.81
C ASN A 257 -39.56 -21.67 -6.56
N VAL A 258 -38.85 -20.62 -6.23
CA VAL A 258 -38.94 -19.29 -6.85
C VAL A 258 -37.63 -18.98 -7.57
N ILE A 259 -37.71 -18.62 -8.84
CA ILE A 259 -36.64 -17.94 -9.56
C ILE A 259 -36.68 -16.47 -9.18
N TRP A 260 -35.58 -15.93 -8.64
CA TRP A 260 -35.51 -14.51 -8.25
C TRP A 260 -35.26 -13.62 -9.45
N GLY A 261 -35.75 -12.38 -9.40
CA GLY A 261 -35.71 -11.43 -10.52
C GLY A 261 -34.39 -10.69 -10.68
N GLN A 262 -33.39 -10.95 -9.81
CA GLN A 262 -32.06 -10.32 -9.85
C GLN A 262 -30.98 -11.28 -9.35
N CYS A 263 -29.80 -11.18 -9.94
CA CYS A 263 -28.59 -11.86 -9.47
C CYS A 263 -27.40 -10.90 -9.55
N GLN A 264 -26.55 -10.91 -8.53
CA GLN A 264 -25.30 -10.16 -8.50
C GLN A 264 -24.10 -11.10 -8.53
N GLY A 265 -23.09 -10.75 -9.31
CA GLY A 265 -21.77 -11.38 -9.29
C GLY A 265 -20.70 -10.34 -8.95
N ARG A 266 -19.75 -10.68 -8.07
CA ARG A 266 -18.58 -9.84 -7.77
C ARG A 266 -17.34 -10.62 -8.09
N PHE A 267 -16.36 -9.95 -8.70
CA PHE A 267 -15.09 -10.56 -9.07
C PHE A 267 -13.93 -9.56 -8.93
N GLY A 268 -12.73 -10.12 -8.81
CA GLY A 268 -11.49 -9.35 -8.83
C GLY A 268 -10.50 -9.94 -9.83
N ILE A 269 -9.70 -9.07 -10.44
CA ILE A 269 -8.62 -9.45 -11.34
C ILE A 269 -7.33 -8.91 -10.77
N ARG A 270 -6.31 -9.78 -10.67
CA ARG A 270 -4.92 -9.39 -10.44
C ARG A 270 -4.15 -9.74 -11.70
N PHE A 271 -3.45 -8.75 -12.26
CA PHE A 271 -2.84 -8.90 -13.58
C PHE A 271 -1.40 -8.34 -13.61
N ASN A 272 -0.59 -8.92 -14.46
CA ASN A 272 0.81 -8.56 -14.67
C ASN A 272 0.97 -7.52 -15.79
N THR A 273 2.21 -7.20 -16.15
CA THR A 273 2.58 -6.17 -17.14
C THR A 273 2.18 -6.48 -18.58
N GLN A 274 1.65 -7.68 -18.88
CA GLN A 274 1.12 -7.99 -20.20
C GLN A 274 -0.27 -7.40 -20.45
N GLN A 275 -0.92 -6.87 -19.40
CA GLN A 275 -2.23 -6.23 -19.46
C GLN A 275 -2.11 -4.79 -18.99
N ASN A 276 -3.00 -3.93 -19.47
CA ASN A 276 -3.31 -2.66 -18.83
C ASN A 276 -4.78 -2.65 -18.37
N ALA A 277 -5.06 -1.84 -17.38
CA ALA A 277 -6.37 -1.83 -16.73
C ALA A 277 -7.51 -1.41 -17.66
N ALA A 278 -7.27 -0.46 -18.56
CA ALA A 278 -8.28 0.06 -19.48
C ALA A 278 -8.71 -0.99 -20.50
N ASP A 279 -7.75 -1.63 -21.18
CA ASP A 279 -8.02 -2.69 -22.16
C ASP A 279 -8.69 -3.90 -21.49
N LEU A 280 -8.28 -4.22 -20.26
CA LEU A 280 -8.86 -5.31 -19.50
C LEU A 280 -10.31 -5.02 -19.10
N ALA A 281 -10.60 -3.78 -18.69
CA ALA A 281 -11.96 -3.34 -18.38
C ALA A 281 -12.88 -3.41 -19.61
N GLU A 282 -12.37 -3.02 -20.79
CA GLU A 282 -13.11 -3.11 -22.05
C GLU A 282 -13.42 -4.58 -22.43
N LYS A 283 -12.43 -5.48 -22.34
CA LYS A 283 -12.62 -6.92 -22.59
C LYS A 283 -13.66 -7.52 -21.66
N VAL A 284 -13.57 -7.22 -20.37
CA VAL A 284 -14.53 -7.67 -19.35
C VAL A 284 -15.94 -7.17 -19.67
N THR A 285 -16.07 -5.88 -19.99
CA THR A 285 -17.34 -5.26 -20.34
C THR A 285 -17.97 -5.92 -21.58
N THR A 286 -17.16 -6.18 -22.60
CA THR A 286 -17.61 -6.87 -23.83
C THR A 286 -18.16 -8.25 -23.52
N ILE A 287 -17.42 -9.07 -22.76
CA ILE A 287 -17.88 -10.40 -22.37
C ILE A 287 -19.19 -10.35 -21.56
N CYS A 288 -19.31 -9.40 -20.64
CA CYS A 288 -20.54 -9.22 -19.85
C CYS A 288 -21.74 -8.83 -20.72
N ARG A 289 -21.55 -7.93 -21.69
CA ARG A 289 -22.61 -7.58 -22.66
C ARG A 289 -23.04 -8.75 -23.49
N GLU A 290 -22.10 -9.52 -24.03
CA GLU A 290 -22.41 -10.66 -24.91
C GLU A 290 -23.10 -11.81 -24.17
N THR A 291 -22.71 -12.07 -22.91
CA THR A 291 -23.16 -13.27 -22.17
C THR A 291 -24.32 -12.97 -21.19
N ALA A 292 -24.33 -11.80 -20.58
CA ALA A 292 -25.32 -11.43 -19.57
C ALA A 292 -26.20 -10.23 -19.98
N GLN A 293 -25.92 -9.62 -21.13
CA GLN A 293 -26.65 -8.47 -21.68
C GLN A 293 -26.70 -7.26 -20.74
N THR A 294 -25.61 -7.07 -19.99
CA THR A 294 -25.48 -5.96 -19.03
C THR A 294 -24.02 -5.52 -18.90
N ASP A 295 -23.82 -4.27 -18.52
CA ASP A 295 -22.50 -3.74 -18.24
C ASP A 295 -22.14 -3.94 -16.77
N PRO A 296 -20.92 -4.38 -16.45
CA PRO A 296 -20.45 -4.44 -15.09
C PRO A 296 -20.06 -3.03 -14.58
N MET A 297 -20.24 -2.78 -13.29
CA MET A 297 -19.55 -1.70 -12.64
C MET A 297 -18.09 -2.13 -12.41
N ILE A 298 -17.15 -1.41 -13.00
CA ILE A 298 -15.70 -1.71 -12.88
C ILE A 298 -15.04 -0.60 -12.08
N ARG A 299 -14.23 -1.00 -11.08
CA ARG A 299 -13.29 -0.15 -10.38
C ARG A 299 -11.87 -0.59 -10.72
N ILE A 300 -11.08 0.31 -11.30
CA ILE A 300 -9.66 0.14 -11.55
C ILE A 300 -8.91 0.71 -10.36
N SER A 301 -8.14 -0.13 -9.65
CA SER A 301 -7.27 0.34 -8.58
C SER A 301 -5.92 0.80 -9.11
N GLY A 302 -5.42 0.21 -10.19
CA GLY A 302 -4.20 0.66 -10.88
C GLY A 302 -3.60 -0.40 -11.80
N ASP A 303 -2.71 0.06 -12.66
CA ASP A 303 -1.87 -0.78 -13.50
C ASP A 303 -0.74 -1.45 -12.70
N PRO A 304 -0.16 -2.56 -13.20
CA PRO A 304 1.01 -3.14 -12.58
C PRO A 304 2.22 -2.23 -12.77
N PHE A 305 3.16 -2.32 -11.86
CA PHE A 305 4.47 -1.69 -12.02
C PHE A 305 5.60 -2.66 -11.68
N LEU A 306 6.77 -2.41 -12.26
CA LEU A 306 7.99 -3.18 -12.03
C LEU A 306 9.18 -2.25 -12.20
N ILE A 307 10.18 -2.38 -11.33
CA ILE A 307 11.47 -1.71 -11.50
C ILE A 307 12.12 -2.15 -12.82
N ASN A 308 12.67 -1.21 -13.58
CA ASN A 308 13.31 -1.53 -14.85
C ASN A 308 14.75 -2.00 -14.66
N LYS A 309 14.94 -3.31 -14.49
CA LYS A 309 16.27 -3.92 -14.31
C LYS A 309 17.26 -3.70 -15.46
N SER A 310 16.80 -3.16 -16.61
CA SER A 310 17.67 -2.79 -17.73
C SER A 310 18.13 -1.33 -17.67
N ASP A 311 17.45 -0.47 -16.91
CA ASP A 311 17.84 0.91 -16.66
C ASP A 311 18.95 0.97 -15.60
N SER A 312 19.94 1.83 -15.80
CA SER A 312 21.09 1.93 -14.89
C SER A 312 20.75 2.54 -13.54
N LYS A 313 19.83 3.50 -13.50
CA LYS A 313 19.38 4.16 -12.26
C LYS A 313 18.61 3.19 -11.39
N ASP A 314 17.64 2.49 -11.98
CA ASP A 314 16.82 1.48 -11.31
C ASP A 314 17.67 0.33 -10.77
N LYS A 315 18.60 -0.17 -11.59
CA LYS A 315 19.54 -1.23 -11.21
C LYS A 315 20.46 -0.81 -10.06
N ASN A 316 20.95 0.42 -10.10
CA ASN A 316 21.80 0.95 -9.02
C ASN A 316 21.00 1.08 -7.72
N TRP A 317 19.73 1.56 -7.80
CA TRP A 317 18.86 1.64 -6.64
C TRP A 317 18.56 0.27 -6.03
N LEU A 318 18.22 -0.70 -6.85
CA LEU A 318 17.99 -2.09 -6.41
C LEU A 318 19.24 -2.67 -5.73
N SER A 319 20.41 -2.47 -6.34
CA SER A 319 21.69 -2.93 -5.77
C SER A 319 21.99 -2.25 -4.44
N CYS A 320 21.68 -0.96 -4.32
CA CYS A 320 21.84 -0.19 -3.09
C CYS A 320 20.99 -0.77 -1.95
N VAL A 321 19.71 -1.04 -2.22
CA VAL A 321 18.79 -1.62 -1.23
C VAL A 321 19.25 -3.02 -0.82
N HIS A 322 19.60 -3.89 -1.77
CA HIS A 322 20.14 -5.22 -1.47
C HIS A 322 21.40 -5.16 -0.61
N HIS A 323 22.31 -4.23 -0.90
CA HIS A 323 23.54 -4.06 -0.10
C HIS A 323 23.21 -3.64 1.34
N GLY A 324 22.35 -2.63 1.52
CA GLY A 324 21.93 -2.15 2.84
C GLY A 324 21.25 -3.23 3.69
N LEU A 325 20.36 -4.02 3.08
CA LEU A 325 19.69 -5.14 3.75
C LEU A 325 20.70 -6.21 4.17
N ARG A 326 21.56 -6.65 3.24
CA ARG A 326 22.57 -7.69 3.53
C ARG A 326 23.55 -7.28 4.61
N LYS A 327 23.92 -6.00 4.69
CA LYS A 327 24.79 -5.48 5.75
C LYS A 327 24.17 -5.67 7.15
N THR A 328 22.83 -5.57 7.26
CA THR A 328 22.12 -5.80 8.53
C THR A 328 21.80 -7.28 8.77
N THR A 329 21.17 -7.93 7.80
CA THR A 329 20.59 -9.29 7.99
C THR A 329 21.57 -10.42 7.74
N ARG A 330 22.71 -10.13 7.08
CA ARG A 330 23.69 -11.12 6.60
C ARG A 330 23.13 -12.12 5.59
N GLN A 331 21.95 -11.84 5.04
CA GLN A 331 21.28 -12.67 4.06
C GLN A 331 20.97 -11.87 2.80
N SER A 332 20.80 -12.55 1.66
CA SER A 332 20.33 -11.95 0.43
C SER A 332 18.82 -11.91 0.43
N ALA A 333 18.25 -10.74 0.23
CA ALA A 333 16.80 -10.58 0.07
C ALA A 333 16.31 -11.18 -1.25
N GLN A 334 15.12 -11.76 -1.25
CA GLN A 334 14.44 -12.20 -2.46
C GLN A 334 13.68 -11.02 -3.10
N GLU A 335 13.72 -10.96 -4.41
CA GLU A 335 12.91 -10.01 -5.17
C GLU A 335 11.51 -10.59 -5.40
N THR A 336 10.47 -9.77 -5.21
CA THR A 336 9.08 -10.22 -5.40
C THR A 336 8.21 -9.13 -6.00
N THR A 337 7.09 -9.56 -6.61
CA THR A 337 5.98 -8.73 -7.09
C THR A 337 4.64 -9.19 -6.48
N GLN A 338 4.71 -10.06 -5.48
CA GLN A 338 3.53 -10.61 -4.79
C GLN A 338 2.90 -9.57 -3.85
N GLY A 339 1.70 -9.87 -3.34
CA GLY A 339 0.98 -9.03 -2.40
C GLY A 339 -0.12 -8.17 -3.00
N GLY A 340 -0.62 -7.24 -2.18
CA GLY A 340 -1.65 -6.28 -2.54
C GLY A 340 -1.18 -5.21 -3.51
N ILE A 341 -2.03 -4.26 -3.81
CA ILE A 341 -1.65 -3.04 -4.53
C ILE A 341 -1.23 -2.00 -3.50
N THR A 342 -0.27 -1.15 -3.85
CA THR A 342 0.23 -0.08 -2.98
C THR A 342 0.26 1.25 -3.74
N ASP A 343 0.45 2.33 -3.03
CA ASP A 343 0.61 3.66 -3.61
C ASP A 343 1.90 3.84 -4.41
N GLY A 344 2.82 2.86 -4.35
CA GLY A 344 4.00 2.80 -5.21
C GLY A 344 3.68 2.97 -6.70
N ARG A 345 2.52 2.46 -7.14
CA ARG A 345 2.04 2.60 -8.53
C ARG A 345 1.97 4.04 -9.04
N PHE A 346 1.70 4.99 -8.16
CA PHE A 346 1.62 6.41 -8.54
C PHE A 346 3.00 7.04 -8.61
N LEU A 347 3.91 6.64 -7.73
CA LEU A 347 5.26 7.21 -7.60
C LEU A 347 6.19 6.80 -8.73
N THR A 348 5.93 5.68 -9.40
CA THR A 348 6.72 5.21 -10.56
C THR A 348 6.80 6.21 -11.71
N GLN A 349 5.87 7.17 -11.77
CA GLN A 349 5.90 8.27 -12.74
C GLN A 349 7.04 9.28 -12.47
N LEU A 350 7.56 9.31 -11.24
CA LEU A 350 8.58 10.24 -10.79
C LEU A 350 9.97 9.60 -10.69
N GLY A 351 10.04 8.30 -10.43
CA GLY A 351 11.31 7.59 -10.31
C GLY A 351 11.15 6.13 -9.89
N PRO A 352 12.26 5.39 -9.77
CA PRO A 352 12.25 4.00 -9.34
C PRO A 352 11.76 3.84 -7.90
N VAL A 353 10.87 2.87 -7.70
CA VAL A 353 10.20 2.55 -6.43
C VAL A 353 10.61 1.17 -5.98
N LEU A 354 11.02 1.05 -4.72
CA LEU A 354 11.21 -0.22 -4.01
C LEU A 354 10.50 -0.15 -2.66
N GLU A 355 10.01 -1.31 -2.19
CA GLU A 355 9.34 -1.39 -0.90
C GLU A 355 10.09 -2.36 0.02
N VAL A 356 10.31 -1.92 1.24
CA VAL A 356 10.95 -2.70 2.32
C VAL A 356 10.33 -2.25 3.64
N GLY A 357 9.77 -3.19 4.40
CA GLY A 357 9.13 -2.88 5.67
C GLY A 357 9.21 -4.00 6.69
N LEU A 358 8.28 -3.96 7.62
CA LEU A 358 8.09 -4.95 8.68
C LEU A 358 7.48 -6.24 8.12
N PRO A 359 7.49 -7.35 8.90
CA PRO A 359 6.81 -8.58 8.49
C PRO A 359 5.31 -8.40 8.28
N GLU A 360 4.77 -9.07 7.24
CA GLU A 360 3.38 -8.88 6.77
C GLU A 360 2.35 -9.86 7.37
N GLN A 361 2.77 -10.79 8.26
CA GLN A 361 1.91 -11.91 8.68
C GLN A 361 0.67 -11.49 9.47
N THR A 362 0.69 -10.33 10.13
CA THR A 362 -0.39 -9.87 11.02
C THR A 362 -1.19 -8.68 10.49
N ILE A 363 -0.84 -8.18 9.29
CA ILE A 363 -1.54 -7.03 8.69
C ILE A 363 -3.04 -7.28 8.57
N HIS A 364 -3.85 -6.25 8.82
CA HIS A 364 -5.32 -6.26 8.74
C HIS A 364 -6.03 -7.25 9.67
N GLN A 365 -5.29 -8.00 10.52
CA GLN A 365 -5.87 -8.94 11.46
C GLN A 365 -6.20 -8.28 12.81
N VAL A 366 -7.07 -8.90 13.57
CA VAL A 366 -7.21 -8.64 15.00
C VAL A 366 -5.90 -9.04 15.68
N ASN A 367 -5.47 -8.28 16.69
CA ASN A 367 -4.16 -8.46 17.33
C ASN A 367 -2.96 -8.27 16.38
N GLU A 368 -3.07 -7.34 15.43
CA GLU A 368 -1.92 -6.93 14.63
C GLU A 368 -0.74 -6.55 15.51
N HIS A 369 0.44 -7.07 15.19
CA HIS A 369 1.63 -6.89 16.01
C HIS A 369 2.92 -7.06 15.23
N VAL A 370 4.03 -6.60 15.83
CA VAL A 370 5.41 -6.84 15.37
C VAL A 370 6.30 -7.10 16.58
N SER A 371 7.44 -7.77 16.39
CA SER A 371 8.42 -7.86 17.47
C SER A 371 9.19 -6.53 17.63
N VAL A 372 9.60 -6.25 18.85
CA VAL A 372 10.50 -5.11 19.14
C VAL A 372 11.83 -5.25 18.39
N ASP A 373 12.33 -6.47 18.24
CA ASP A 373 13.56 -6.77 17.50
C ASP A 373 13.40 -6.45 16.01
N ASP A 374 12.23 -6.69 15.40
CA ASP A 374 11.96 -6.33 13.99
C ASP A 374 12.04 -4.81 13.79
N LEU A 375 11.54 -4.01 14.74
CA LEU A 375 11.64 -2.55 14.67
C LEU A 375 13.10 -2.10 14.69
N HIS A 376 13.94 -2.65 15.58
CA HIS A 376 15.36 -2.35 15.63
C HIS A 376 16.10 -2.79 14.37
N GLN A 377 15.75 -3.97 13.85
CA GLN A 377 16.38 -4.52 12.67
C GLN A 377 16.01 -3.70 11.42
N LEU A 378 14.72 -3.33 11.23
CA LEU A 378 14.30 -2.50 10.11
C LEU A 378 14.91 -1.10 10.16
N LYS A 379 14.95 -0.46 11.33
CA LYS A 379 15.70 0.79 11.51
C LYS A 379 17.15 0.64 11.03
N SER A 380 17.84 -0.43 11.41
CA SER A 380 19.22 -0.68 11.02
C SER A 380 19.35 -0.91 9.50
N CYS A 381 18.37 -1.58 8.88
CA CYS A 381 18.29 -1.72 7.43
C CYS A 381 18.19 -0.36 6.75
N TYR A 382 17.31 0.52 7.22
CA TYR A 382 17.16 1.86 6.66
C TYR A 382 18.42 2.72 6.82
N VAL A 383 19.12 2.66 7.98
CA VAL A 383 20.41 3.34 8.15
C VAL A 383 21.40 2.88 7.09
N ASN A 384 21.55 1.56 6.91
CA ASN A 384 22.49 1.00 5.94
C ASN A 384 22.09 1.28 4.48
N ILE A 385 20.80 1.36 4.15
CA ILE A 385 20.32 1.78 2.83
C ILE A 385 20.69 3.25 2.59
N LEU A 386 20.43 4.14 3.57
CA LEU A 386 20.80 5.55 3.49
C LEU A 386 22.31 5.74 3.32
N GLU A 387 23.13 5.03 4.13
CA GLU A 387 24.60 5.07 4.01
C GLU A 387 25.05 4.65 2.60
N THR A 388 24.50 3.53 2.10
CA THR A 388 24.85 3.02 0.77
C THR A 388 24.45 3.98 -0.34
N PHE A 389 23.24 4.56 -0.24
CA PHE A 389 22.73 5.48 -1.26
C PHE A 389 23.53 6.79 -1.32
N PHE A 390 23.83 7.40 -0.17
CA PHE A 390 24.46 8.71 -0.12
C PHE A 390 25.99 8.69 -0.15
N TYR A 391 26.61 7.61 0.36
CA TYR A 391 28.08 7.52 0.46
C TYR A 391 28.68 6.41 -0.40
N GLY A 392 27.85 5.60 -1.05
CA GLY A 392 28.28 4.44 -1.81
C GLY A 392 28.50 3.19 -0.94
N ALA A 393 28.53 2.04 -1.58
CA ALA A 393 28.93 0.80 -0.92
C ALA A 393 30.40 0.93 -0.53
N SER A 394 30.70 1.13 0.75
CA SER A 394 32.06 0.95 1.24
C SER A 394 32.48 -0.49 0.92
N ALA A 395 33.65 -0.67 0.28
CA ALA A 395 34.17 -1.98 0.03
C ALA A 395 34.18 -2.75 1.36
N ASP A 396 33.39 -3.81 1.44
CA ASP A 396 33.46 -4.74 2.57
C ASP A 396 34.93 -5.20 2.63
N THR A 397 35.61 -4.79 3.67
CA THR A 397 36.86 -5.49 4.07
C THR A 397 36.39 -6.90 4.39
N GLN A 398 36.57 -7.81 3.43
CA GLN A 398 36.43 -9.25 3.69
C GLN A 398 37.38 -9.58 4.85
N PRO A 399 36.88 -10.14 5.93
CA PRO A 399 37.81 -10.89 6.80
C PRO A 399 38.21 -12.14 6.03
N GLU A 400 39.54 -12.33 5.92
CA GLU A 400 40.16 -13.55 5.43
C GLU A 400 39.72 -14.80 6.19
#